data_e8af47968db5ba86b389e118e9d49cd8
#
_entry.id   e8af47968db5ba86b389e118e9d49cd8
#
_cell.length_a   1.000
_cell.length_b   1.000
_cell.length_c   1.000
_cell.angle_alpha   90.00
_cell.angle_beta   90.00
_cell.angle_gamma   90.00
#
_symmetry.space_group_name_H-M   'P 1'
#
loop_
_entity.id
_entity.type
_entity.pdbx_description
1 polymer ?
#
loop_
_entity_poly.entity_id
_entity_poly.type
_entity_poly.pdbx_seq_one_letter_code
_entity_poly.pdbx_strand_id
1 'polypeptide(L)'
;TSEEHIDAAYPGHTLWSVAIGMDATRTGRTLVFNQAGKIQFGERSGEMTDRVQAMADYLDECGIANEPCGDILYKQWNKLMVNDGLNQAAAAFDQPYGGLRQPGEAQDMMRAAMQEVIRLANLEGVPLPPDNDVQFIDAMMPTFNPEGMPSMRQDVLAKRPTEVEEFAGVVR
;
A
#
# COMPACT_ATOMS: atom_id res chain seq x y z
N THR A 1 8.56 -10.28 -2.38
CA THR A 1 7.49 -10.13 -1.39
C THR A 1 7.55 -11.20 -0.31
N SER A 2 6.83 -11.01 0.81
CA SER A 2 6.70 -12.05 1.86
C SER A 2 6.05 -13.32 1.32
N GLU A 3 5.09 -13.17 0.41
CA GLU A 3 4.41 -14.28 -0.25
C GLU A 3 5.39 -15.16 -1.03
N GLU A 4 6.33 -14.58 -1.76
CA GLU A 4 7.34 -15.33 -2.51
C GLU A 4 8.26 -16.14 -1.58
N HIS A 5 8.66 -15.57 -0.45
CA HIS A 5 9.45 -16.30 0.54
C HIS A 5 8.67 -17.46 1.17
N ILE A 6 7.39 -17.24 1.48
CA ILE A 6 6.54 -18.29 2.05
C ILE A 6 6.26 -19.37 1.01
N ASP A 7 5.93 -18.98 -0.22
CA ASP A 7 5.62 -19.93 -1.29
C ASP A 7 6.84 -20.79 -1.68
N ALA A 8 8.05 -20.22 -1.59
CA ALA A 8 9.28 -20.99 -1.79
C ALA A 8 9.48 -22.08 -0.73
N ALA A 9 9.02 -21.86 0.51
CA ALA A 9 9.10 -22.83 1.60
C ALA A 9 7.91 -23.79 1.63
N TYR A 10 6.73 -23.31 1.23
CA TYR A 10 5.45 -24.02 1.25
C TYR A 10 4.70 -23.81 -0.07
N PRO A 11 5.11 -24.44 -1.18
CA PRO A 11 4.55 -24.22 -2.50
C PRO A 11 3.03 -24.46 -2.54
N GLY A 12 2.30 -23.53 -3.14
CA GLY A 12 0.86 -23.61 -3.30
C GLY A 12 0.03 -23.34 -2.04
N HIS A 13 0.65 -22.87 -0.95
CA HIS A 13 -0.06 -22.55 0.31
C HIS A 13 -0.25 -21.05 0.52
N THR A 14 0.15 -20.22 -0.43
CA THR A 14 0.11 -18.75 -0.31
C THR A 14 -0.94 -18.16 -1.24
N LEU A 15 -1.76 -17.25 -0.71
CA LEU A 15 -2.52 -16.29 -1.51
C LEU A 15 -1.83 -14.93 -1.40
N TRP A 16 -1.72 -14.22 -2.53
CA TRP A 16 -1.21 -12.85 -2.54
C TRP A 16 -2.24 -11.94 -1.90
N SER A 17 -1.78 -11.00 -1.08
CA SER A 17 -2.70 -10.16 -0.32
C SER A 17 -2.18 -8.75 -0.10
N VAL A 18 -3.10 -7.84 0.14
CA VAL A 18 -2.80 -6.46 0.54
C VAL A 18 -3.91 -5.93 1.44
N ALA A 19 -3.54 -5.31 2.56
CA ALA A 19 -4.49 -4.64 3.44
C ALA A 19 -4.56 -3.14 3.08
N ILE A 20 -5.77 -2.60 2.94
CA ILE A 20 -6.01 -1.21 2.53
C ILE A 20 -7.08 -0.53 3.38
N GLY A 21 -7.13 0.81 3.33
CA GLY A 21 -8.18 1.61 3.95
C GLY A 21 -8.15 1.61 5.48
N MET A 22 -7.05 1.20 6.09
CA MET A 22 -6.89 1.30 7.54
C MET A 22 -6.49 2.71 7.92
N ASP A 23 -7.21 3.27 8.90
CA ASP A 23 -6.84 4.50 9.60
C ASP A 23 -6.75 4.19 11.08
N ALA A 24 -5.55 3.89 11.56
CA ALA A 24 -5.29 3.45 12.91
C ALA A 24 -4.03 4.09 13.48
N THR A 25 -4.11 4.50 14.75
CA THR A 25 -2.99 5.06 15.51
C THR A 25 -2.77 4.27 16.77
N ARG A 26 -1.53 3.85 17.03
CA ARG A 26 -1.13 3.13 18.23
C ARG A 26 -0.38 4.03 19.19
N THR A 27 -0.84 4.08 20.44
CA THR A 27 -0.15 4.74 21.54
C THR A 27 0.06 3.74 22.68
N GLY A 28 1.28 3.29 22.86
CA GLY A 28 1.61 2.25 23.83
C GLY A 28 0.85 0.93 23.54
N ARG A 29 -0.07 0.54 24.43
CA ARG A 29 -0.90 -0.66 24.28
C ARG A 29 -2.31 -0.37 23.75
N THR A 30 -2.62 0.89 23.50
CA THR A 30 -3.93 1.32 23.00
C THR A 30 -3.86 1.51 21.48
N LEU A 31 -4.78 0.90 20.75
CA LEU A 31 -5.01 1.12 19.32
C LEU A 31 -6.34 1.88 19.17
N VAL A 32 -6.30 3.01 18.50
CA VAL A 32 -7.49 3.77 18.09
C VAL A 32 -7.58 3.73 16.58
N PHE A 33 -8.73 3.38 16.06
CA PHE A 33 -8.96 3.34 14.60
C PHE A 33 -10.29 3.98 14.24
N ASN A 34 -10.30 4.71 13.14
CA ASN A 34 -11.51 5.28 12.53
C ASN A 34 -12.04 4.36 11.42
N GLN A 35 -11.13 3.66 10.75
CA GLN A 35 -11.43 2.68 9.70
C GLN A 35 -10.62 1.41 9.93
N ALA A 36 -11.32 0.29 9.97
CA ALA A 36 -10.70 -1.03 10.13
C ALA A 36 -9.97 -1.49 8.84
N GLY A 37 -10.36 -0.93 7.69
CA GLY A 37 -9.85 -1.36 6.40
C GLY A 37 -10.43 -2.68 5.94
N LYS A 38 -9.83 -3.23 4.89
CA LYS A 38 -10.14 -4.55 4.34
C LYS A 38 -8.90 -5.25 3.82
N ILE A 39 -8.99 -6.57 3.66
CA ILE A 39 -7.97 -7.39 3.03
C ILE A 39 -8.41 -7.68 1.59
N GLN A 40 -7.60 -7.30 0.61
CA GLN A 40 -7.74 -7.74 -0.77
C GLN A 40 -6.77 -8.89 -0.99
N PHE A 41 -7.22 -9.95 -1.67
CA PHE A 41 -6.37 -11.13 -1.87
C PHE A 41 -6.82 -11.92 -3.10
N GLY A 42 -5.89 -12.76 -3.60
CA GLY A 42 -6.17 -13.60 -4.76
C GLY A 42 -5.00 -14.51 -5.12
N GLU A 43 -5.20 -15.29 -6.19
CA GLU A 43 -4.11 -16.03 -6.80
C GLU A 43 -3.17 -15.10 -7.56
N ARG A 44 -1.88 -15.45 -7.60
CA ARG A 44 -0.92 -14.75 -8.45
C ARG A 44 -1.32 -14.79 -9.93
N SER A 45 -1.95 -15.87 -10.37
CA SER A 45 -2.45 -16.04 -11.74
C SER A 45 -3.65 -15.14 -12.07
N GLY A 46 -4.32 -14.59 -11.06
CA GLY A 46 -5.58 -13.86 -11.22
C GLY A 46 -6.82 -14.76 -11.30
N GLU A 47 -6.68 -16.08 -11.19
CA GLU A 47 -7.80 -16.99 -11.22
C GLU A 47 -8.59 -16.97 -9.91
N MET A 48 -9.91 -17.05 -10.02
CA MET A 48 -10.81 -17.21 -8.88
C MET A 48 -10.98 -18.69 -8.56
N THR A 49 -10.06 -19.22 -7.77
CA THR A 49 -10.03 -20.65 -7.40
C THR A 49 -10.94 -20.94 -6.20
N ASP A 50 -11.27 -22.23 -5.99
CA ASP A 50 -12.04 -22.66 -4.82
C ASP A 50 -11.39 -22.27 -3.49
N ARG A 51 -10.07 -22.23 -3.42
CA ARG A 51 -9.37 -21.80 -2.19
C ARG A 51 -9.47 -20.29 -1.95
N VAL A 52 -9.55 -19.47 -3.00
CA VAL A 52 -9.83 -18.02 -2.87
C VAL A 52 -11.24 -17.85 -2.31
N GLN A 53 -12.23 -18.60 -2.82
CA GLN A 53 -13.59 -18.55 -2.29
C GLN A 53 -13.65 -19.03 -0.83
N ALA A 54 -13.01 -20.15 -0.52
CA ALA A 54 -12.97 -20.68 0.84
C ALA A 54 -12.34 -19.70 1.84
N MET A 55 -11.31 -18.96 1.42
CA MET A 55 -10.70 -17.91 2.25
C MET A 55 -11.65 -16.73 2.44
N ALA A 56 -12.39 -16.32 1.40
CA ALA A 56 -13.39 -15.25 1.51
C ALA A 56 -14.49 -15.64 2.52
N ASP A 57 -15.04 -16.84 2.37
CA ASP A 57 -16.08 -17.36 3.26
C ASP A 57 -15.59 -17.41 4.73
N TYR A 58 -14.36 -17.86 4.94
CA TYR A 58 -13.74 -17.89 6.27
C TYR A 58 -13.55 -16.49 6.88
N LEU A 59 -13.09 -15.53 6.09
CA LEU A 59 -12.93 -14.14 6.56
C LEU A 59 -14.28 -13.49 6.87
N ASP A 60 -15.33 -13.79 6.06
CA ASP A 60 -16.70 -13.33 6.31
C ASP A 60 -17.26 -13.91 7.61
N GLU A 61 -17.06 -15.21 7.86
CA GLU A 61 -17.44 -15.85 9.13
C GLU A 61 -16.72 -15.21 10.33
N CYS A 62 -15.48 -14.77 10.15
CA CYS A 62 -14.71 -14.06 11.16
C CYS A 62 -15.10 -12.58 11.30
N GLY A 63 -15.99 -12.05 10.46
CA GLY A 63 -16.35 -10.62 10.44
C GLY A 63 -15.23 -9.70 9.96
N ILE A 64 -14.29 -10.22 9.16
CA ILE A 64 -13.17 -9.47 8.61
C ILE A 64 -13.55 -9.01 7.19
N ALA A 65 -13.60 -7.68 7.00
CA ALA A 65 -13.85 -7.11 5.70
C ALA A 65 -12.80 -7.55 4.69
N ASN A 66 -13.24 -8.12 3.58
CA ASN A 66 -12.36 -8.70 2.58
C ASN A 66 -12.88 -8.48 1.15
N GLU A 67 -12.00 -8.67 0.17
CA GLU A 67 -12.31 -8.55 -1.25
C GLU A 67 -11.41 -9.52 -2.03
N PRO A 68 -11.93 -10.70 -2.42
CA PRO A 68 -11.24 -11.57 -3.36
C PRO A 68 -11.14 -10.88 -4.73
N CYS A 69 -10.00 -10.94 -5.39
CA CYS A 69 -9.76 -10.22 -6.64
C CYS A 69 -8.81 -10.97 -7.58
N GLY A 70 -9.04 -10.78 -8.89
CA GLY A 70 -8.20 -11.35 -9.94
C GLY A 70 -7.01 -10.49 -10.34
N ASP A 71 -6.87 -9.30 -9.78
CA ASP A 71 -5.83 -8.32 -10.11
C ASP A 71 -4.91 -8.00 -8.92
N ILE A 72 -4.67 -8.99 -8.04
CA ILE A 72 -3.96 -8.77 -6.77
C ILE A 72 -2.56 -8.20 -6.97
N LEU A 73 -1.84 -8.60 -8.00
CA LEU A 73 -0.51 -8.03 -8.29
C LEU A 73 -0.61 -6.53 -8.62
N TYR A 74 -1.60 -6.13 -9.43
CA TYR A 74 -1.87 -4.72 -9.68
C TYR A 74 -2.11 -3.96 -8.37
N LYS A 75 -2.93 -4.51 -7.46
CA LYS A 75 -3.25 -3.88 -6.18
C LYS A 75 -2.04 -3.75 -5.27
N GLN A 76 -1.18 -4.77 -5.23
CA GLN A 76 0.08 -4.73 -4.47
C GLN A 76 1.03 -3.65 -5.03
N TRP A 77 1.26 -3.62 -6.35
CA TRP A 77 2.10 -2.61 -6.99
C TRP A 77 1.54 -1.19 -6.85
N ASN A 78 0.23 -1.03 -6.98
CA ASN A 78 -0.42 0.26 -6.73
C ASN A 78 -0.23 0.74 -5.29
N LYS A 79 -0.34 -0.16 -4.30
CA LYS A 79 -0.06 0.20 -2.91
C LYS A 79 1.43 0.51 -2.69
N LEU A 80 2.35 -0.24 -3.31
CA LEU A 80 3.78 0.07 -3.26
C LEU A 80 4.05 1.47 -3.82
N MET A 81 3.49 1.81 -4.97
CA MET A 81 3.59 3.15 -5.56
C MET A 81 3.15 4.25 -4.58
N VAL A 82 1.99 4.08 -3.96
CA VAL A 82 1.50 5.05 -2.97
C VAL A 82 2.43 5.12 -1.75
N ASN A 83 2.83 3.98 -1.21
CA ASN A 83 3.70 3.96 -0.03
C ASN A 83 5.08 4.54 -0.33
N ASP A 84 5.68 4.17 -1.45
CA ASP A 84 7.00 4.67 -1.85
C ASP A 84 6.99 6.18 -2.06
N GLY A 85 6.03 6.71 -2.79
CA GLY A 85 5.93 8.16 -3.02
C GLY A 85 5.47 8.92 -1.78
N LEU A 86 4.26 8.62 -1.30
CA LEU A 86 3.60 9.40 -0.26
C LEU A 86 4.32 9.33 1.08
N ASN A 87 4.70 8.12 1.53
CA ASN A 87 5.29 7.93 2.85
C ASN A 87 6.66 8.59 2.95
N GLN A 88 7.49 8.43 1.92
CA GLN A 88 8.84 9.02 1.91
C GLN A 88 8.79 10.53 1.83
N ALA A 89 7.99 11.11 0.93
CA ALA A 89 7.86 12.55 0.81
C ALA A 89 7.32 13.18 2.11
N ALA A 90 6.30 12.57 2.73
CA ALA A 90 5.78 13.03 4.01
C ALA A 90 6.84 13.02 5.13
N ALA A 91 7.67 11.98 5.18
CA ALA A 91 8.73 11.84 6.17
C ALA A 91 9.89 12.80 5.90
N ALA A 92 10.34 12.92 4.63
CA ALA A 92 11.49 13.72 4.25
C ALA A 92 11.23 15.24 4.40
N PHE A 93 10.03 15.68 4.07
CA PHE A 93 9.65 17.11 4.13
C PHE A 93 8.85 17.47 5.38
N ASP A 94 8.65 16.52 6.29
CA ASP A 94 7.82 16.71 7.51
C ASP A 94 6.43 17.30 7.21
N GLN A 95 5.76 16.77 6.18
CA GLN A 95 4.48 17.27 5.72
C GLN A 95 3.32 16.33 6.04
N PRO A 96 2.16 16.86 6.49
CA PRO A 96 0.90 16.10 6.50
C PRO A 96 0.36 15.92 5.08
N TYR A 97 -0.71 15.14 4.92
CA TYR A 97 -1.33 14.92 3.60
C TYR A 97 -1.72 16.24 2.91
N GLY A 98 -2.17 17.24 3.66
CA GLY A 98 -2.55 18.54 3.13
C GLY A 98 -1.37 19.31 2.50
N GLY A 99 -0.18 19.19 3.09
CA GLY A 99 1.04 19.80 2.55
C GLY A 99 1.49 19.16 1.24
N LEU A 100 1.40 17.83 1.13
CA LEU A 100 1.78 17.10 -0.09
C LEU A 100 0.83 17.34 -1.28
N ARG A 101 -0.37 17.88 -1.04
CA ARG A 101 -1.29 18.29 -2.12
C ARG A 101 -0.89 19.58 -2.81
N GLN A 102 -0.05 20.38 -2.15
CA GLN A 102 0.35 21.67 -2.72
C GLN A 102 1.51 21.46 -3.71
N PRO A 103 1.49 22.15 -4.86
CA PRO A 103 2.62 22.14 -5.77
C PRO A 103 3.91 22.58 -5.06
N GLY A 104 5.01 21.88 -5.28
CA GLY A 104 6.31 22.18 -4.68
C GLY A 104 7.18 20.93 -4.55
N GLU A 105 8.38 21.10 -3.98
CA GLU A 105 9.41 20.06 -3.91
C GLU A 105 8.93 18.74 -3.29
N ALA A 106 8.07 18.80 -2.26
CA ALA A 106 7.54 17.61 -1.61
C ALA A 106 6.61 16.81 -2.53
N GLN A 107 5.74 17.51 -3.29
CA GLN A 107 4.88 16.87 -4.29
C GLN A 107 5.69 16.35 -5.47
N ASP A 108 6.69 17.09 -5.93
CA ASP A 108 7.56 16.69 -7.03
C ASP A 108 8.34 15.42 -6.68
N MET A 109 8.92 15.34 -5.46
CA MET A 109 9.58 14.13 -4.98
C MET A 109 8.59 12.95 -4.89
N MET A 110 7.40 13.17 -4.32
CA MET A 110 6.37 12.14 -4.23
C MET A 110 6.04 11.56 -5.62
N ARG A 111 5.82 12.42 -6.62
CA ARG A 111 5.51 12.00 -7.99
C ARG A 111 6.68 11.27 -8.65
N ALA A 112 7.91 11.75 -8.44
CA ALA A 112 9.10 11.12 -9.01
C ALA A 112 9.25 9.67 -8.50
N ALA A 113 9.11 9.45 -7.19
CA ALA A 113 9.16 8.11 -6.60
C ALA A 113 8.01 7.22 -7.11
N MET A 114 6.77 7.74 -7.17
CA MET A 114 5.63 7.01 -7.77
C MET A 114 5.90 6.58 -9.20
N GLN A 115 6.49 7.45 -10.01
CA GLN A 115 6.84 7.15 -11.41
C GLN A 115 7.94 6.08 -11.54
N GLU A 116 8.85 5.98 -10.57
CA GLU A 116 9.84 4.90 -10.52
C GLU A 116 9.15 3.54 -10.30
N VAL A 117 8.23 3.46 -9.35
CA VAL A 117 7.45 2.25 -9.10
C VAL A 117 6.57 1.88 -10.31
N ILE A 118 5.92 2.86 -10.95
CA ILE A 118 5.11 2.61 -12.16
C ILE A 118 5.98 1.99 -13.26
N ARG A 119 7.17 2.54 -13.50
CA ARG A 119 8.09 1.99 -14.51
C ARG A 119 8.52 0.56 -14.16
N LEU A 120 8.88 0.33 -12.89
CA LEU A 120 9.31 -0.99 -12.43
C LEU A 120 8.17 -2.02 -12.56
N ALA A 121 6.95 -1.68 -12.11
CA ALA A 121 5.78 -2.55 -12.26
C ALA A 121 5.54 -2.98 -13.71
N ASN A 122 5.64 -2.03 -14.65
CA ASN A 122 5.47 -2.33 -16.07
C ASN A 122 6.60 -3.22 -16.62
N LEU A 123 7.84 -3.08 -16.14
CA LEU A 123 8.95 -3.97 -16.50
C LEU A 123 8.73 -5.39 -15.95
N GLU A 124 8.12 -5.51 -14.77
CA GLU A 124 7.74 -6.79 -14.15
C GLU A 124 6.44 -7.39 -14.71
N GLY A 125 5.86 -6.77 -15.75
CA GLY A 125 4.67 -7.26 -16.43
C GLY A 125 3.35 -6.92 -15.75
N VAL A 126 3.35 -6.03 -14.76
CA VAL A 126 2.13 -5.55 -14.11
C VAL A 126 1.78 -4.16 -14.67
N PRO A 127 0.68 -4.04 -15.46
CA PRO A 127 0.39 -2.85 -16.23
C PRO A 127 -0.20 -1.72 -15.38
N LEU A 128 0.62 -1.02 -14.61
CA LEU A 128 0.17 0.23 -14.00
C LEU A 128 0.05 1.34 -15.06
N PRO A 129 -1.04 2.11 -15.07
CA PRO A 129 -1.17 3.26 -15.97
C PRO A 129 -0.02 4.25 -15.80
N PRO A 130 0.49 4.86 -16.88
CA PRO A 130 1.62 5.80 -16.79
C PRO A 130 1.26 7.08 -16.02
N ASP A 131 -0.02 7.40 -15.90
CA ASP A 131 -0.56 8.53 -15.16
C ASP A 131 -1.21 8.14 -13.80
N ASN A 132 -0.89 6.97 -13.29
CA ASN A 132 -1.48 6.44 -12.05
C ASN A 132 -1.16 7.31 -10.82
N ASP A 133 0.00 7.99 -10.81
CA ASP A 133 0.37 8.99 -9.81
C ASP A 133 -0.58 10.19 -9.84
N VAL A 134 -0.91 10.68 -11.04
CA VAL A 134 -1.85 11.80 -11.22
C VAL A 134 -3.25 11.39 -10.78
N GLN A 135 -3.71 10.20 -11.17
CA GLN A 135 -5.01 9.68 -10.74
C GLN A 135 -5.10 9.56 -9.21
N PHE A 136 -4.02 9.09 -8.56
CA PHE A 136 -3.97 9.04 -7.10
C PHE A 136 -4.05 10.44 -6.47
N ILE A 137 -3.27 11.40 -6.96
CA ILE A 137 -3.22 12.77 -6.44
C ILE A 137 -4.56 13.47 -6.62
N ASP A 138 -5.21 13.32 -7.76
CA ASP A 138 -6.43 14.04 -8.09
C ASP A 138 -7.69 13.43 -7.48
N ALA A 139 -7.74 12.08 -7.36
CA ALA A 139 -8.94 11.38 -6.92
C ALA A 139 -8.87 10.89 -5.47
N MET A 140 -7.73 10.36 -5.03
CA MET A 140 -7.60 9.70 -3.72
C MET A 140 -7.11 10.66 -2.64
N MET A 141 -6.04 11.40 -2.89
CA MET A 141 -5.49 12.32 -1.87
C MET A 141 -6.51 13.34 -1.33
N PRO A 142 -7.44 13.90 -2.11
CA PRO A 142 -8.47 14.80 -1.58
C PRO A 142 -9.38 14.17 -0.52
N THR A 143 -9.50 12.84 -0.50
CA THR A 143 -10.33 12.12 0.49
C THR A 143 -9.65 11.97 1.85
N PHE A 144 -8.33 12.16 1.94
CA PHE A 144 -7.60 12.02 3.19
C PHE A 144 -7.78 13.24 4.08
N ASN A 145 -7.75 13.03 5.40
CA ASN A 145 -7.71 14.14 6.34
C ASN A 145 -6.44 15.00 6.10
N PRO A 146 -6.55 16.31 5.80
CA PRO A 146 -5.38 17.14 5.53
C PRO A 146 -4.32 17.15 6.63
N GLU A 147 -4.74 17.05 7.90
CA GLU A 147 -3.86 17.01 9.08
C GLU A 147 -3.35 15.60 9.39
N GLY A 148 -3.86 14.60 8.68
CA GLY A 148 -3.41 13.21 8.82
C GLY A 148 -2.00 13.01 8.26
N MET A 149 -1.38 11.92 8.64
CA MET A 149 -0.03 11.60 8.22
C MET A 149 0.15 10.09 7.99
N PRO A 150 0.98 9.68 7.03
CA PRO A 150 1.27 8.28 6.80
C PRO A 150 2.15 7.69 7.91
N SER A 151 2.22 6.34 7.95
CA SER A 151 2.93 5.58 8.98
C SER A 151 4.41 5.96 9.10
N MET A 152 5.12 6.09 7.99
CA MET A 152 6.55 6.42 8.00
C MET A 152 6.83 7.77 8.67
N ARG A 153 5.99 8.78 8.42
CA ARG A 153 6.14 10.06 9.13
C ARG A 153 5.86 9.91 10.63
N GLN A 154 4.88 9.08 11.03
CA GLN A 154 4.63 8.77 12.45
C GLN A 154 5.86 8.12 13.09
N ASP A 155 6.55 7.23 12.37
CA ASP A 155 7.75 6.56 12.86
C ASP A 155 8.92 7.55 13.02
N VAL A 156 9.14 8.43 12.04
CA VAL A 156 10.17 9.48 12.13
C VAL A 156 9.93 10.38 13.33
N LEU A 157 8.71 10.90 13.52
CA LEU A 157 8.34 11.74 14.65
C LEU A 157 8.50 11.03 16.00
N ALA A 158 8.22 9.74 16.03
CA ALA A 158 8.39 8.89 17.21
C ALA A 158 9.82 8.36 17.38
N LYS A 159 10.76 8.73 16.50
CA LYS A 159 12.15 8.25 16.48
C LYS A 159 12.25 6.72 16.44
N ARG A 160 11.37 6.07 15.69
CA ARG A 160 11.39 4.64 15.41
C ARG A 160 12.08 4.36 14.06
N PRO A 161 12.64 3.17 13.85
CA PRO A 161 13.06 2.72 12.53
C PRO A 161 11.90 2.80 11.54
N THR A 162 12.20 3.21 10.31
CA THR A 162 11.23 3.29 9.21
C THR A 162 11.38 2.10 8.27
N GLU A 163 10.36 1.85 7.46
CA GLU A 163 10.34 0.81 6.41
C GLU A 163 10.92 1.32 5.07
N VAL A 164 11.86 2.28 5.12
CA VAL A 164 12.42 2.89 3.90
C VAL A 164 13.13 1.88 3.00
N GLU A 165 13.81 0.88 3.58
CA GLU A 165 14.51 -0.15 2.80
C GLU A 165 13.53 -1.15 2.15
N GLU A 166 12.37 -1.37 2.75
CA GLU A 166 11.30 -2.20 2.19
C GLU A 166 10.56 -1.52 1.05
N PHE A 167 10.59 -0.19 0.97
CA PHE A 167 10.00 0.60 -0.11
C PHE A 167 11.05 1.05 -1.12
N ALA A 168 11.78 2.12 -0.87
CA ALA A 168 12.79 2.63 -1.79
C ALA A 168 13.95 1.66 -2.04
N GLY A 169 14.33 0.85 -1.04
CA GLY A 169 15.43 -0.11 -1.18
C GLY A 169 15.17 -1.19 -2.23
N VAL A 170 13.92 -1.56 -2.49
CA VAL A 170 13.54 -2.56 -3.49
C VAL A 170 13.29 -1.98 -4.89
N VAL A 171 13.20 -0.66 -5.02
CA VAL A 171 12.95 0.05 -6.30
C VAL A 171 14.25 0.41 -7.02
N ARG A 172 15.42 0.30 -6.37
CA ARG A 172 16.76 0.62 -6.91
C ARG A 172 17.23 -0.32 -8.00
#